data_bea247139bd21316dc52d4adfe27b378
#
_entry.id   bea247139bd21316dc52d4adfe27b378
#
_cell.length_a   1.000
_cell.length_b   1.000
_cell.length_c   1.000
_cell.angle_alpha   90.00
_cell.angle_beta   90.00
_cell.angle_gamma   90.00
#
_symmetry.space_group_name_H-M   'P 1'
#
loop_
_entity.id
_entity.type
_entity.pdbx_description
1 polymer ?
#
loop_
_entity_poly.entity_id
_entity_poly.type
_entity_poly.pdbx_seq_one_letter_code
_entity_poly.pdbx_strand_id
1 'polypeptide(L)'
;MRLAGHGVAVEVHSGWEARVWRPDVASPAVPGAVVRLANFALPDTKNTYAAEVADDLRPGHVLVSLVELDPALADRGLYATQGAPTVGIDDLDPRALQAAGPGRLGVQRFFSLHGRAFSLYVMAREGPRLEHALHAMNASLRSLAVGVA
;
A
#
# COMPACT_ATOMS: atom_id res chain seq x y z
N MET A 1 -9.20 14.08 3.06
CA MET A 1 -9.16 14.47 1.64
C MET A 1 -9.32 13.24 0.78
N ARG A 2 -10.20 13.29 -0.17
CA ARG A 2 -10.43 12.17 -1.09
C ARG A 2 -9.48 12.25 -2.28
N LEU A 3 -8.73 11.18 -2.52
CA LEU A 3 -7.90 11.02 -3.71
C LEU A 3 -8.56 10.01 -4.63
N ALA A 4 -8.72 10.37 -5.91
CA ALA A 4 -9.33 9.46 -6.88
C ALA A 4 -8.59 9.55 -8.21
N GLY A 5 -8.50 8.41 -8.89
CA GLY A 5 -7.92 8.30 -10.22
C GLY A 5 -7.85 6.84 -10.67
N HIS A 6 -7.87 6.63 -11.97
CA HIS A 6 -7.73 5.30 -12.60
C HIS A 6 -8.71 4.26 -12.02
N GLY A 7 -9.93 4.70 -11.67
CA GLY A 7 -10.96 3.82 -11.14
C GLY A 7 -10.81 3.45 -9.67
N VAL A 8 -9.92 4.10 -8.95
CA VAL A 8 -9.66 3.85 -7.52
C VAL A 8 -9.84 5.15 -6.75
N ALA A 9 -10.42 5.08 -5.56
CA ALA A 9 -10.55 6.23 -4.66
C ALA A 9 -10.24 5.82 -3.23
N VAL A 10 -9.65 6.75 -2.48
CA VAL A 10 -9.30 6.53 -1.08
C VAL A 10 -9.40 7.84 -0.30
N GLU A 11 -9.90 7.76 0.94
CA GLU A 11 -9.84 8.89 1.87
C GLU A 11 -8.47 8.94 2.52
N VAL A 12 -7.77 10.05 2.34
CA VAL A 12 -6.42 10.24 2.87
C VAL A 12 -6.52 10.87 4.25
N HIS A 13 -5.99 10.19 5.26
CA HIS A 13 -5.98 10.68 6.62
C HIS A 13 -5.17 11.98 6.72
N SER A 14 -5.61 12.88 7.62
CA SER A 14 -4.89 14.12 7.89
C SER A 14 -3.43 13.84 8.27
N GLY A 15 -2.50 14.61 7.71
CA GLY A 15 -1.07 14.41 7.93
C GLY A 15 -0.41 13.36 7.02
N TRP A 16 -1.20 12.72 6.17
CA TRP A 16 -0.70 11.77 5.19
C TRP A 16 -0.65 12.40 3.80
N GLU A 17 0.29 11.97 3.00
CA GLU A 17 0.35 12.29 1.58
C GLU A 17 -0.01 11.07 0.76
N ALA A 18 -0.58 11.30 -0.42
CA ALA A 18 -1.05 10.23 -1.27
C ALA A 18 -0.84 10.56 -2.74
N ARG A 19 -0.64 9.53 -3.54
CA ARG A 19 -0.56 9.63 -4.99
C ARG A 19 -1.19 8.39 -5.62
N VAL A 20 -1.90 8.60 -6.73
CA VAL A 20 -2.41 7.50 -7.55
C VAL A 20 -1.92 7.71 -8.98
N TRP A 21 -1.44 6.64 -9.60
CA TRP A 21 -1.03 6.68 -11.01
C TRP A 21 -1.16 5.29 -11.63
N ARG A 22 -1.06 5.26 -12.93
CA ARG A 22 -0.99 4.01 -13.67
C ARG A 22 0.42 3.88 -14.24
N PRO A 23 1.13 2.78 -13.99
CA PRO A 23 2.45 2.56 -14.58
C PRO A 23 2.39 2.60 -16.09
N ASP A 24 3.50 2.95 -16.70
CA ASP A 24 3.61 3.02 -18.14
C ASP A 24 3.25 1.67 -18.78
N VAL A 25 2.63 1.72 -19.97
CA VAL A 25 2.06 0.56 -20.67
C VAL A 25 3.09 -0.55 -20.94
N ALA A 26 4.38 -0.22 -20.83
CA ALA A 26 5.47 -1.17 -21.04
C ALA A 26 5.65 -2.18 -19.91
N SER A 27 4.95 -2.04 -18.78
CA SER A 27 5.09 -2.97 -17.65
C SER A 27 3.90 -3.92 -17.58
N PRO A 28 4.00 -5.13 -18.17
CA PRO A 28 2.90 -6.10 -18.11
C PRO A 28 2.65 -6.66 -16.72
N ALA A 29 3.59 -6.48 -15.79
CA ALA A 29 3.47 -6.99 -14.43
C ALA A 29 2.46 -6.21 -13.57
N VAL A 30 2.18 -4.95 -13.92
CA VAL A 30 1.25 -4.08 -13.18
C VAL A 30 0.32 -3.40 -14.17
N PRO A 31 -0.79 -4.08 -14.57
CA PRO A 31 -1.70 -3.54 -15.58
C PRO A 31 -2.66 -2.48 -15.05
N GLY A 32 -2.74 -2.31 -13.74
CA GLY A 32 -3.70 -1.42 -13.11
C GLY A 32 -3.07 -0.25 -12.37
N ALA A 33 -3.85 0.36 -11.47
CA ALA A 33 -3.45 1.53 -10.71
C ALA A 33 -2.47 1.18 -9.59
N VAL A 34 -1.61 2.15 -9.24
CA VAL A 34 -0.80 2.11 -8.02
C VAL A 34 -1.25 3.27 -7.14
N VAL A 35 -1.52 2.98 -5.88
CA VAL A 35 -1.81 3.98 -4.86
C VAL A 35 -0.69 3.96 -3.84
N ARG A 36 -0.13 5.13 -3.55
CA ARG A 36 0.91 5.26 -2.54
C ARG A 36 0.47 6.22 -1.46
N LEU A 37 0.64 5.79 -0.21
CA LEU A 37 0.31 6.58 0.97
C LEU A 37 1.53 6.64 1.88
N ALA A 38 1.77 7.80 2.51
CA ALA A 38 2.84 7.94 3.47
C ALA A 38 2.47 8.96 4.55
N ASN A 39 2.94 8.74 5.78
CA ASN A 39 2.80 9.70 6.85
C ASN A 39 4.00 10.66 6.93
N PHE A 40 4.67 10.83 5.82
CA PHE A 40 5.78 11.75 5.61
C PHE A 40 5.77 12.22 4.15
N ALA A 41 6.68 13.12 3.78
CA ALA A 41 6.74 13.63 2.42
C ALA A 41 6.98 12.48 1.43
N LEU A 42 6.05 12.28 0.50
CA LEU A 42 6.12 11.19 -0.46
C LEU A 42 7.39 11.28 -1.30
N PRO A 43 8.15 10.19 -1.39
CA PRO A 43 9.30 10.14 -2.29
C PRO A 43 8.88 10.23 -3.75
N ASP A 44 9.69 10.88 -4.56
CA ASP A 44 9.43 11.00 -5.99
C ASP A 44 10.00 9.78 -6.72
N THR A 45 9.40 8.63 -6.46
CA THR A 45 9.75 7.38 -7.13
C THR A 45 8.51 6.76 -7.75
N LYS A 46 8.67 6.22 -8.96
CA LYS A 46 7.62 5.49 -9.65
C LYS A 46 7.80 3.98 -9.59
N ASN A 47 8.81 3.50 -8.85
CA ASN A 47 8.96 2.08 -8.60
C ASN A 47 7.76 1.55 -7.83
N THR A 48 7.23 0.42 -8.26
CA THR A 48 5.95 -0.11 -7.79
C THR A 48 5.87 -0.24 -6.27
N TYR A 49 6.91 -0.77 -5.65
CA TYR A 49 6.92 -0.98 -4.19
C TYR A 49 7.86 -0.03 -3.45
N ALA A 50 8.59 0.81 -4.18
CA ALA A 50 9.47 1.83 -3.61
C ALA A 50 10.52 1.27 -2.63
N ALA A 51 11.03 0.07 -2.89
CA ALA A 51 11.97 -0.61 -1.98
C ALA A 51 13.22 0.23 -1.68
N GLU A 52 13.66 1.06 -2.62
CA GLU A 52 14.82 1.93 -2.46
C GLU A 52 14.62 3.02 -1.40
N VAL A 53 13.38 3.29 -1.01
CA VAL A 53 13.05 4.30 0.00
C VAL A 53 13.23 3.75 1.43
N ALA A 54 13.39 2.44 1.57
CA ALA A 54 13.48 1.81 2.90
C ALA A 54 14.58 2.42 3.77
N ASP A 55 15.70 2.84 3.17
CA ASP A 55 16.81 3.46 3.89
C ASP A 55 16.48 4.87 4.41
N ASP A 56 15.51 5.53 3.82
CA ASP A 56 15.16 6.91 4.16
C ASP A 56 14.04 6.98 5.20
N LEU A 57 13.47 5.85 5.60
CA LEU A 57 12.41 5.82 6.61
C LEU A 57 12.99 6.20 7.98
N ARG A 58 12.30 7.13 8.66
CA ARG A 58 12.60 7.51 10.03
C ARG A 58 11.70 6.75 11.00
N PRO A 59 12.05 6.70 12.31
CA PRO A 59 11.20 6.02 13.30
C PRO A 59 9.73 6.48 13.23
N GLY A 60 8.82 5.51 13.16
CA GLY A 60 7.39 5.77 13.05
C GLY A 60 6.87 6.06 11.64
N HIS A 61 7.74 6.12 10.65
CA HIS A 61 7.32 6.30 9.26
C HIS A 61 6.69 5.04 8.69
N VAL A 62 5.63 5.24 7.89
CA VAL A 62 4.92 4.18 7.18
C VAL A 62 4.75 4.58 5.73
N LEU A 63 5.13 3.68 4.83
CA LEU A 63 4.94 3.84 3.39
C LEU A 63 4.11 2.67 2.87
N VAL A 64 3.00 2.98 2.22
CA VAL A 64 2.08 1.99 1.67
C VAL A 64 2.13 2.03 0.17
N SER A 65 2.25 0.86 -0.46
CA SER A 65 2.07 0.68 -1.89
C SER A 65 0.94 -0.31 -2.13
N LEU A 66 -0.14 0.17 -2.72
CA LEU A 66 -1.28 -0.64 -3.11
C LEU A 66 -1.25 -0.77 -4.62
N VAL A 67 -1.12 -1.98 -5.11
CA VAL A 67 -0.88 -2.25 -6.53
C VAL A 67 -2.02 -3.11 -7.08
N GLU A 68 -2.69 -2.60 -8.09
CA GLU A 68 -3.72 -3.37 -8.79
C GLU A 68 -3.06 -4.29 -9.83
N LEU A 69 -3.36 -5.58 -9.74
CA LEU A 69 -2.82 -6.61 -10.61
C LEU A 69 -3.85 -7.08 -11.63
N ASP A 70 -3.50 -8.09 -12.43
CA ASP A 70 -4.37 -8.61 -13.47
C ASP A 70 -5.72 -9.05 -12.87
N PRO A 71 -6.87 -8.56 -13.39
CA PRO A 71 -8.18 -8.94 -12.88
C PRO A 71 -8.48 -10.45 -13.00
N ALA A 72 -7.76 -11.16 -13.84
CA ALA A 72 -7.89 -12.62 -13.91
C ALA A 72 -7.48 -13.31 -12.61
N LEU A 73 -6.70 -12.65 -11.76
CA LEU A 73 -6.29 -13.17 -10.46
C LEU A 73 -7.35 -12.98 -9.37
N ALA A 74 -8.35 -12.12 -9.62
CA ALA A 74 -9.32 -11.74 -8.59
C ALA A 74 -10.12 -12.94 -8.07
N ASP A 75 -10.46 -12.86 -6.76
CA ASP A 75 -11.37 -13.75 -6.04
C ASP A 75 -10.89 -15.19 -5.87
N ARG A 76 -9.66 -15.51 -6.23
CA ARG A 76 -9.14 -16.86 -6.11
C ARG A 76 -7.70 -16.91 -5.58
N GLY A 77 -7.31 -18.05 -5.01
CA GLY A 77 -5.98 -18.25 -4.49
C GLY A 77 -5.60 -17.24 -3.43
N LEU A 78 -4.46 -16.59 -3.61
CA LEU A 78 -3.99 -15.54 -2.71
C LEU A 78 -4.95 -14.35 -2.63
N TYR A 79 -5.78 -14.16 -3.64
CA TYR A 79 -6.68 -13.01 -3.76
C TYR A 79 -8.11 -13.33 -3.33
N ALA A 80 -8.32 -14.45 -2.63
CA ALA A 80 -9.66 -14.85 -2.17
C ALA A 80 -10.21 -13.93 -1.07
N THR A 81 -9.36 -13.31 -0.28
CA THR A 81 -9.77 -12.36 0.76
C THR A 81 -10.45 -11.15 0.11
N GLN A 82 -11.65 -10.80 0.61
CA GLN A 82 -12.42 -9.67 0.10
C GLN A 82 -12.20 -8.42 0.95
N GLY A 83 -11.85 -7.33 0.28
CA GLY A 83 -11.58 -6.05 0.94
C GLY A 83 -10.17 -5.95 1.50
N ALA A 84 -9.73 -4.72 1.75
CA ALA A 84 -8.40 -4.47 2.29
C ALA A 84 -8.27 -5.04 3.71
N PRO A 85 -7.25 -5.87 3.96
CA PRO A 85 -7.05 -6.43 5.30
C PRO A 85 -6.58 -5.34 6.27
N THR A 86 -6.91 -5.54 7.56
CA THR A 86 -6.38 -4.71 8.63
C THR A 86 -4.97 -5.18 8.97
N VAL A 87 -4.04 -4.24 9.08
CA VAL A 87 -2.65 -4.52 9.45
C VAL A 87 -2.38 -3.99 10.85
N GLY A 88 -2.06 -4.89 11.78
CA GLY A 88 -1.63 -4.55 13.12
C GLY A 88 -0.11 -4.55 13.24
N ILE A 89 0.38 -4.03 14.36
CA ILE A 89 1.83 -3.97 14.62
C ILE A 89 2.45 -5.37 14.65
N ASP A 90 1.69 -6.37 15.10
CA ASP A 90 2.17 -7.76 15.17
C ASP A 90 2.27 -8.44 13.79
N ASP A 91 1.65 -7.85 12.77
CA ASP A 91 1.75 -8.35 11.39
C ASP A 91 3.04 -7.93 10.70
N LEU A 92 3.73 -6.94 11.23
CA LEU A 92 4.95 -6.41 10.63
C LEU A 92 6.13 -7.32 10.93
N ASP A 93 6.91 -7.65 9.90
CA ASP A 93 8.03 -8.57 9.98
C ASP A 93 9.22 -7.98 9.22
N PRO A 94 10.42 -7.90 9.84
CA PRO A 94 11.61 -7.42 9.13
C PRO A 94 11.98 -8.30 7.94
N ARG A 95 11.58 -9.57 7.94
CA ARG A 95 11.88 -10.51 6.86
C ARG A 95 11.00 -10.33 5.63
N ALA A 96 9.91 -9.57 5.75
CA ALA A 96 9.01 -9.31 4.63
C ALA A 96 9.53 -8.24 3.68
N LEU A 97 10.59 -7.53 4.04
CA LEU A 97 11.16 -6.47 3.23
C LEU A 97 12.14 -7.01 2.19
N GLN A 98 12.13 -6.40 1.00
CA GLN A 98 13.14 -6.67 -0.01
C GLN A 98 14.52 -6.17 0.42
N ALA A 99 14.57 -5.13 1.25
CA ALA A 99 15.79 -4.57 1.82
C ALA A 99 15.67 -4.56 3.34
N ALA A 100 16.17 -5.62 3.99
CA ALA A 100 16.13 -5.72 5.44
C ALA A 100 17.18 -4.82 6.10
N GLY A 101 16.91 -4.36 7.33
CA GLY A 101 17.84 -3.56 8.12
C GLY A 101 17.29 -3.31 9.52
N PRO A 102 18.11 -2.78 10.44
CA PRO A 102 17.69 -2.52 11.82
C PRO A 102 16.45 -1.63 11.89
N GLY A 103 15.45 -2.06 12.66
CA GLY A 103 14.21 -1.30 12.88
C GLY A 103 13.28 -1.24 11.68
N ARG A 104 13.62 -1.86 10.56
CA ARG A 104 12.77 -1.88 9.37
C ARG A 104 11.84 -3.07 9.43
N LEU A 105 10.56 -2.80 9.14
CA LEU A 105 9.49 -3.78 9.24
C LEU A 105 8.64 -3.71 7.98
N GLY A 106 8.00 -4.81 7.64
CA GLY A 106 7.11 -4.82 6.48
C GLY A 106 6.08 -5.92 6.54
N VAL A 107 5.12 -5.84 5.63
CA VAL A 107 4.11 -6.86 5.43
C VAL A 107 3.60 -6.76 4.00
N GLN A 108 3.28 -7.91 3.42
CA GLN A 108 2.61 -7.99 2.13
C GLN A 108 1.35 -8.81 2.29
N ARG A 109 0.25 -8.31 1.74
CA ARG A 109 -1.04 -8.98 1.76
C ARG A 109 -1.68 -8.88 0.38
N PHE A 110 -2.53 -9.85 0.08
CA PHE A 110 -3.26 -9.91 -1.19
C PHE A 110 -4.74 -9.95 -0.90
N PHE A 111 -5.53 -9.26 -1.72
CA PHE A 111 -6.98 -9.25 -1.56
C PHE A 111 -7.66 -8.87 -2.87
N SER A 112 -8.98 -9.06 -2.90
CA SER A 112 -9.81 -8.61 -4.00
C SER A 112 -10.85 -7.62 -3.52
N LEU A 113 -11.28 -6.74 -4.40
CA LEU A 113 -12.37 -5.81 -4.13
C LEU A 113 -13.14 -5.60 -5.44
N HIS A 114 -14.40 -5.97 -5.43
CA HIS A 114 -15.30 -5.84 -6.59
C HIS A 114 -14.68 -6.38 -7.90
N GLY A 115 -14.12 -7.60 -7.83
CA GLY A 115 -13.58 -8.27 -9.01
C GLY A 115 -12.21 -7.78 -9.46
N ARG A 116 -11.53 -6.96 -8.65
CA ARG A 116 -10.19 -6.46 -8.92
C ARG A 116 -9.21 -7.01 -7.90
N ALA A 117 -8.03 -7.37 -8.34
CA ALA A 117 -7.00 -7.99 -7.50
C ALA A 117 -5.95 -6.95 -7.08
N PHE A 118 -5.56 -6.98 -5.81
CA PHE A 118 -4.61 -6.03 -5.24
C PHE A 118 -3.52 -6.72 -4.44
N SER A 119 -2.32 -6.16 -4.52
CA SER A 119 -1.23 -6.43 -3.59
C SER A 119 -1.06 -5.21 -2.69
N LEU A 120 -1.07 -5.42 -1.39
CA LEU A 120 -0.80 -4.39 -0.39
C LEU A 120 0.59 -4.64 0.19
N TYR A 121 1.47 -3.66 0.05
CA TYR A 121 2.82 -3.72 0.60
C TYR A 121 3.04 -2.54 1.53
N VAL A 122 3.41 -2.85 2.77
CA VAL A 122 3.65 -1.83 3.80
C VAL A 122 5.09 -1.92 4.25
N MET A 123 5.79 -0.80 4.20
CA MET A 123 7.11 -0.64 4.82
C MET A 123 6.98 0.34 5.96
N ALA A 124 7.62 0.02 7.08
CA ALA A 124 7.59 0.86 8.28
C ALA A 124 8.93 0.83 8.98
N ARG A 125 9.18 1.83 9.78
CA ARG A 125 10.31 1.81 10.69
C ARG A 125 9.82 1.88 12.13
N GLU A 126 10.32 0.97 12.96
CA GLU A 126 9.98 0.91 14.36
C GLU A 126 10.25 2.26 15.03
N GLY A 127 9.34 2.69 15.90
CA GLY A 127 9.46 3.93 16.62
C GLY A 127 8.20 4.26 17.39
N PRO A 128 8.24 5.31 18.21
CA PRO A 128 7.06 5.76 18.93
C PRO A 128 5.97 6.17 17.96
N ARG A 129 4.71 5.89 18.31
CA ARG A 129 3.53 6.23 17.52
C ARG A 129 3.35 5.39 16.24
N LEU A 130 4.16 4.34 16.03
CA LEU A 130 3.97 3.47 14.87
C LEU A 130 2.57 2.84 14.88
N GLU A 131 2.11 2.37 16.03
CA GLU A 131 0.78 1.78 16.15
C GLU A 131 -0.32 2.79 15.78
N HIS A 132 -0.16 4.05 16.21
CA HIS A 132 -1.07 5.13 15.84
C HIS A 132 -1.07 5.37 14.33
N ALA A 133 0.10 5.35 13.70
CA ALA A 133 0.23 5.49 12.25
C ALA A 133 -0.46 4.35 11.50
N LEU A 134 -0.30 3.12 11.97
CA LEU A 134 -0.98 1.96 11.38
C LEU A 134 -2.50 2.07 11.50
N HIS A 135 -3.00 2.58 12.62
CA HIS A 135 -4.42 2.79 12.81
C HIS A 135 -4.98 3.77 11.77
N ALA A 136 -4.27 4.88 11.54
CA ALA A 136 -4.64 5.85 10.51
C ALA A 136 -4.59 5.25 9.11
N MET A 137 -3.55 4.48 8.82
CA MET A 137 -3.41 3.75 7.56
C MET A 137 -4.60 2.83 7.31
N ASN A 138 -4.98 2.06 8.31
CA ASN A 138 -6.11 1.13 8.21
C ASN A 138 -7.41 1.87 7.94
N ALA A 139 -7.60 3.04 8.54
CA ALA A 139 -8.78 3.86 8.27
C ALA A 139 -8.85 4.29 6.80
N SER A 140 -7.72 4.71 6.24
CA SER A 140 -7.63 5.04 4.81
C SER A 140 -7.89 3.82 3.93
N LEU A 141 -7.31 2.68 4.25
CA LEU A 141 -7.50 1.45 3.46
C LEU A 141 -8.93 0.95 3.49
N ARG A 142 -9.65 1.09 4.61
CA ARG A 142 -11.07 0.73 4.69
C ARG A 142 -11.94 1.61 3.80
N SER A 143 -11.50 2.81 3.48
CA SER A 143 -12.22 3.72 2.58
C SER A 143 -12.01 3.41 1.10
N LEU A 144 -11.12 2.47 0.78
CA LEU A 144 -10.80 2.11 -0.60
C LEU A 144 -12.08 1.75 -1.36
N ALA A 145 -12.31 2.44 -2.47
CA ALA A 145 -13.41 2.19 -3.36
C ALA A 145 -12.90 2.01 -4.79
N VAL A 146 -13.50 1.09 -5.52
CA VAL A 146 -13.16 0.87 -6.91
C VAL A 146 -14.39 1.18 -7.76
N GLY A 147 -14.19 1.98 -8.81
CA GLY A 147 -15.24 2.28 -9.75
C GLY A 147 -15.54 1.10 -10.65
N VAL A 148 -16.78 1.06 -11.15
CA VAL A 148 -17.11 0.17 -12.24
C VAL A 148 -16.52 0.76 -13.51
N ALA A 149 -15.66 0.00 -14.15
CA ALA A 149 -15.06 0.44 -15.41
C ALA A 149 -16.13 0.57 -16.50
#